data_b35e98c401c342e7731ddb02da476eac
#
_entry.id   b35e98c401c342e7731ddb02da476eac
#
_cell.length_a   1.000
_cell.length_b   1.000
_cell.length_c   1.000
_cell.angle_alpha   90.00
_cell.angle_beta   90.00
_cell.angle_gamma   90.00
#
_symmetry.space_group_name_H-M   'P 1'
#
loop_
_entity.id
_entity.type
_entity.pdbx_description
1 polymer ?
#
loop_
_entity_poly.entity_id
_entity_poly.type
_entity_poly.pdbx_seq_one_letter_code
_entity_poly.pdbx_strand_id
1 'polypeptide(L)'
;LNGIAKSMTVQQYYYSQGFAGENAIMRLYENLPSQNYNYNRYASGWAPIHNQTFHFRSTRIYDSYAWTYYYQIINNANALLANIDNATGSEADRKFIKASALTFRAYAYEKLVHYYCYRWQDSNNGTSTGLPLRLDTSTGNLKASTLAETYAQIYKDCQDAITLFTESGVT
;
A
#
# COMPACT_ATOMS: atom_id res chain seq x y z
N LEU A 1 2.59 14.98 5.44
CA LEU A 1 1.49 14.08 5.81
C LEU A 1 0.28 14.26 4.87
N ASN A 2 -0.23 15.48 4.72
CA ASN A 2 -1.40 15.77 3.86
C ASN A 2 -1.23 15.29 2.40
N GLY A 3 0.01 15.28 1.89
CA GLY A 3 0.30 14.75 0.55
C GLY A 3 0.03 13.25 0.42
N ILE A 4 0.31 12.45 1.46
CA ILE A 4 0.00 11.02 1.49
C ILE A 4 -1.52 10.82 1.48
N ALA A 5 -2.24 11.46 2.41
CA ALA A 5 -3.69 11.37 2.47
C ALA A 5 -4.36 11.83 1.16
N LYS A 6 -3.87 12.91 0.56
CA LYS A 6 -4.37 13.39 -0.74
C LYS A 6 -4.15 12.37 -1.86
N SER A 7 -3.00 11.68 -1.89
CA SER A 7 -2.72 10.66 -2.91
C SER A 7 -3.69 9.47 -2.87
N MET A 8 -4.31 9.23 -1.70
CA MET A 8 -5.30 8.16 -1.53
C MET A 8 -6.67 8.47 -2.16
N THR A 9 -6.92 9.72 -2.54
CA THR A 9 -8.22 10.15 -3.08
C THR A 9 -8.16 10.68 -4.51
N VAL A 10 -6.96 11.01 -5.02
CA VAL A 10 -6.80 11.62 -6.34
C VAL A 10 -6.50 10.60 -7.43
N GLN A 11 -6.82 10.96 -8.67
CA GLN A 11 -6.48 10.17 -9.83
C GLN A 11 -4.95 10.07 -9.98
N GLN A 12 -4.48 8.86 -10.27
CA GLN A 12 -3.08 8.62 -10.57
C GLN A 12 -2.79 9.02 -12.02
N TYR A 13 -1.93 9.99 -12.23
CA TYR A 13 -1.63 10.52 -13.57
C TYR A 13 -1.06 9.49 -14.55
N TYR A 14 -0.36 8.48 -14.03
CA TYR A 14 0.21 7.42 -14.85
C TYR A 14 -0.84 6.48 -15.44
N TYR A 15 -2.02 6.45 -14.84
CA TYR A 15 -3.10 5.56 -15.23
C TYR A 15 -4.26 6.36 -15.85
N SER A 16 -5.03 5.69 -16.71
CA SER A 16 -6.18 6.29 -17.37
C SER A 16 -7.30 6.60 -16.37
N GLN A 17 -8.32 7.28 -16.86
CA GLN A 17 -9.52 7.63 -16.10
C GLN A 17 -10.10 6.39 -15.37
N GLY A 18 -10.42 6.54 -14.12
CA GLY A 18 -10.97 5.48 -13.28
C GLY A 18 -9.98 4.87 -12.28
N PHE A 19 -8.70 5.22 -12.35
CA PHE A 19 -7.67 4.80 -11.39
C PHE A 19 -7.40 5.95 -10.40
N ALA A 20 -8.25 6.05 -9.38
CA ALA A 20 -8.20 7.12 -8.37
C ALA A 20 -8.12 6.53 -6.97
N GLY A 21 -6.92 6.46 -6.42
CA GLY A 21 -6.64 6.10 -5.04
C GLY A 21 -7.31 4.82 -4.55
N GLU A 22 -7.67 4.79 -3.28
CA GLU A 22 -8.33 3.64 -2.63
C GLU A 22 -9.67 3.26 -3.26
N ASN A 23 -10.43 4.22 -3.77
CA ASN A 23 -11.70 3.92 -4.45
C ASN A 23 -11.51 3.01 -5.67
N ALA A 24 -10.40 3.19 -6.40
CA ALA A 24 -10.08 2.31 -7.52
C ALA A 24 -9.67 0.91 -7.03
N ILE A 25 -8.91 0.83 -5.95
CA ILE A 25 -8.55 -0.46 -5.32
C ILE A 25 -9.81 -1.22 -4.93
N MET A 26 -10.67 -0.63 -4.13
CA MET A 26 -11.94 -1.26 -3.69
C MET A 26 -12.79 -1.70 -4.87
N ARG A 27 -12.91 -0.87 -5.90
CA ARG A 27 -13.71 -1.19 -7.07
C ARG A 27 -13.11 -2.31 -7.90
N LEU A 28 -11.82 -2.26 -8.20
CA LEU A 28 -11.17 -3.13 -9.17
C LEU A 28 -10.80 -4.50 -8.58
N TYR A 29 -10.39 -4.55 -7.32
CA TYR A 29 -9.85 -5.75 -6.70
C TYR A 29 -10.83 -6.42 -5.74
N GLU A 30 -11.78 -5.70 -5.19
CA GLU A 30 -12.71 -6.21 -4.17
C GLU A 30 -14.15 -6.32 -4.71
N ASN A 31 -14.71 -5.23 -5.26
CA ASN A 31 -16.13 -5.20 -5.60
C ASN A 31 -16.44 -5.86 -6.95
N LEU A 32 -15.76 -5.46 -8.03
CA LEU A 32 -16.06 -5.96 -9.38
C LEU A 32 -15.81 -7.47 -9.54
N PRO A 33 -14.76 -8.08 -8.92
CA PRO A 33 -14.57 -9.53 -8.98
C PRO A 33 -15.51 -10.31 -8.07
N SER A 34 -16.19 -9.64 -7.13
CA SER A 34 -17.05 -10.30 -6.16
C SER A 34 -18.40 -10.70 -6.76
N GLN A 35 -19.10 -11.59 -6.06
CA GLN A 35 -20.47 -12.00 -6.42
C GLN A 35 -21.52 -10.95 -6.03
N ASN A 36 -21.15 -9.93 -5.28
CA ASN A 36 -22.06 -8.87 -4.84
C ASN A 36 -22.31 -7.81 -5.92
N TYR A 37 -21.60 -7.87 -7.03
CA TYR A 37 -21.71 -6.91 -8.13
C TYR A 37 -22.27 -7.59 -9.38
N ASN A 38 -23.45 -7.15 -9.81
CA ASN A 38 -24.02 -7.64 -11.06
C ASN A 38 -23.54 -6.75 -12.21
N TYR A 39 -22.74 -7.32 -13.10
CA TYR A 39 -22.17 -6.61 -14.22
C TYR A 39 -23.07 -6.72 -15.45
N ASN A 40 -23.48 -5.58 -16.01
CA ASN A 40 -24.18 -5.55 -17.29
C ASN A 40 -23.16 -5.85 -18.42
N ARG A 41 -23.37 -6.96 -19.13
CA ARG A 41 -22.49 -7.42 -20.23
C ARG A 41 -22.27 -6.38 -21.35
N TYR A 42 -23.13 -5.38 -21.43
CA TYR A 42 -23.00 -4.30 -22.42
C TYR A 42 -22.09 -3.14 -21.95
N ALA A 43 -21.74 -3.07 -20.69
CA ALA A 43 -20.81 -2.08 -20.18
C ALA A 43 -19.38 -2.50 -20.56
N SER A 44 -18.92 -2.06 -21.73
CA SER A 44 -17.59 -2.39 -22.25
C SER A 44 -16.45 -1.89 -21.35
N GLY A 45 -15.34 -2.61 -21.30
CA GLY A 45 -14.11 -2.22 -20.60
C GLY A 45 -13.91 -2.87 -19.24
N TRP A 46 -14.96 -3.14 -18.46
CA TRP A 46 -14.84 -3.75 -17.13
C TRP A 46 -15.12 -5.26 -17.11
N ALA A 47 -15.62 -5.82 -18.21
CA ALA A 47 -15.91 -7.25 -18.35
C ALA A 47 -14.71 -8.17 -17.99
N PRO A 48 -13.46 -7.87 -18.39
CA PRO A 48 -12.32 -8.70 -18.02
C PRO A 48 -12.07 -8.76 -16.51
N ILE A 49 -12.41 -7.70 -15.78
CA ILE A 49 -12.26 -7.65 -14.31
C ILE A 49 -13.34 -8.52 -13.67
N HIS A 50 -14.60 -8.33 -14.05
CA HIS A 50 -15.71 -9.12 -13.54
C HIS A 50 -15.54 -10.62 -13.82
N ASN A 51 -15.09 -10.97 -15.01
CA ASN A 51 -14.82 -12.35 -15.40
C ASN A 51 -13.47 -12.88 -14.88
N GLN A 52 -12.72 -12.08 -14.12
CA GLN A 52 -11.42 -12.42 -13.54
C GLN A 52 -10.34 -12.81 -14.57
N THR A 53 -10.55 -12.52 -15.84
CA THR A 53 -9.60 -12.91 -16.91
C THR A 53 -8.34 -12.06 -16.94
N PHE A 54 -8.35 -10.89 -16.31
CA PHE A 54 -7.19 -10.00 -16.23
C PHE A 54 -6.11 -10.50 -15.28
N HIS A 55 -6.44 -11.31 -14.27
CA HIS A 55 -5.49 -11.90 -13.33
C HIS A 55 -4.47 -12.84 -13.98
N PHE A 56 -4.76 -13.30 -15.19
CA PHE A 56 -3.86 -14.18 -15.93
C PHE A 56 -2.84 -13.44 -16.81
N ARG A 57 -2.79 -12.12 -16.72
CA ARG A 57 -1.94 -11.30 -17.60
C ARG A 57 -1.18 -10.23 -16.80
N SER A 58 0.03 -10.57 -16.36
CA SER A 58 0.93 -9.67 -15.60
C SER A 58 1.29 -8.34 -16.29
N THR A 59 1.05 -8.23 -17.60
CA THR A 59 1.30 -7.01 -18.37
C THR A 59 0.14 -6.01 -18.35
N ARG A 60 -0.95 -6.34 -17.65
CA ARG A 60 -2.13 -5.47 -17.62
C ARG A 60 -2.02 -4.43 -16.51
N ILE A 61 -2.52 -3.24 -16.81
CA ILE A 61 -2.61 -2.12 -15.88
C ILE A 61 -3.28 -2.51 -14.54
N TYR A 62 -4.24 -3.42 -14.60
CA TYR A 62 -4.95 -3.92 -13.41
C TYR A 62 -4.05 -4.72 -12.46
N ASP A 63 -3.09 -5.45 -13.00
CA ASP A 63 -2.15 -6.23 -12.20
C ASP A 63 -1.11 -5.31 -11.53
N SER A 64 -0.67 -4.27 -12.24
CA SER A 64 0.37 -3.34 -11.76
C SER A 64 -0.16 -2.17 -10.92
N TYR A 65 -1.47 -1.88 -10.98
CA TYR A 65 -1.97 -0.65 -10.35
C TYR A 65 -1.81 -0.66 -8.83
N ALA A 66 -2.28 -1.68 -8.13
CA ALA A 66 -2.16 -1.76 -6.68
C ALA A 66 -0.69 -1.75 -6.24
N TRP A 67 0.18 -2.45 -6.97
CA TRP A 67 1.62 -2.43 -6.72
C TRP A 67 2.19 -1.01 -6.78
N THR A 68 2.01 -0.33 -7.89
CA THR A 68 2.53 1.04 -8.10
C THR A 68 1.94 2.02 -7.08
N TYR A 69 0.64 1.91 -6.83
CA TYR A 69 -0.08 2.79 -5.92
C TYR A 69 0.43 2.67 -4.48
N TYR A 70 0.52 1.46 -3.94
CA TYR A 70 0.98 1.28 -2.57
C TYR A 70 2.47 1.56 -2.38
N TYR A 71 3.31 1.21 -3.37
CA TYR A 71 4.73 1.61 -3.32
C TYR A 71 4.92 3.13 -3.42
N GLN A 72 4.03 3.86 -4.06
CA GLN A 72 4.04 5.33 -4.02
C GLN A 72 3.73 5.85 -2.61
N ILE A 73 2.79 5.25 -1.89
CA ILE A 73 2.51 5.58 -0.48
C ILE A 73 3.74 5.29 0.38
N ILE A 74 4.36 4.12 0.23
CA ILE A 74 5.58 3.74 0.94
C ILE A 74 6.70 4.74 0.68
N ASN A 75 6.92 5.13 -0.58
CA ASN A 75 7.96 6.10 -0.94
C ASN A 75 7.71 7.48 -0.32
N ASN A 76 6.48 7.95 -0.33
CA ASN A 76 6.09 9.20 0.30
C ASN A 76 6.27 9.15 1.84
N ALA A 77 5.94 8.00 2.47
CA ALA A 77 6.17 7.79 3.89
C ALA A 77 7.67 7.80 4.21
N ASN A 78 8.49 7.11 3.42
CA ASN A 78 9.95 7.09 3.59
C ASN A 78 10.57 8.49 3.43
N ALA A 79 10.13 9.27 2.43
CA ALA A 79 10.59 10.64 2.24
C ALA A 79 10.25 11.54 3.44
N LEU A 80 9.09 11.33 4.04
CA LEU A 80 8.69 12.03 5.26
C LEU A 80 9.56 11.60 6.45
N LEU A 81 9.73 10.30 6.65
CA LEU A 81 10.54 9.73 7.73
C LEU A 81 12.01 10.18 7.66
N ALA A 82 12.57 10.32 6.47
CA ALA A 82 13.95 10.78 6.27
C ALA A 82 14.17 12.26 6.68
N ASN A 83 13.13 13.08 6.70
CA ASN A 83 13.26 14.53 6.90
C ASN A 83 12.60 15.06 8.18
N ILE A 84 11.72 14.27 8.82
CA ILE A 84 10.87 14.78 9.91
C ILE A 84 11.66 15.20 11.15
N ASP A 85 12.76 14.51 11.46
CA ASP A 85 13.54 14.80 12.66
C ASP A 85 14.23 16.16 12.59
N ASN A 86 14.48 16.69 11.37
CA ASN A 86 15.06 18.00 11.11
C ASN A 86 14.01 19.09 10.79
N ALA A 87 12.72 18.74 10.80
CA ALA A 87 11.66 19.68 10.47
C ALA A 87 11.44 20.70 11.61
N THR A 88 11.08 21.94 11.24
CA THR A 88 10.64 22.95 12.20
C THR A 88 9.27 22.59 12.76
N GLY A 89 9.05 22.83 14.05
CA GLY A 89 7.81 22.53 14.75
C GLY A 89 8.06 21.97 16.15
N SER A 90 7.00 21.69 16.89
CA SER A 90 7.10 21.07 18.21
C SER A 90 7.58 19.63 18.13
N GLU A 91 8.19 19.13 19.19
CA GLU A 91 8.56 17.71 19.27
C GLU A 91 7.32 16.80 19.21
N ALA A 92 6.24 17.22 19.85
CA ALA A 92 4.96 16.51 19.80
C ALA A 92 4.43 16.37 18.38
N ASP A 93 4.43 17.44 17.59
CA ASP A 93 4.00 17.40 16.19
C ASP A 93 4.89 16.51 15.33
N ARG A 94 6.22 16.59 15.52
CA ARG A 94 7.15 15.74 14.78
C ARG A 94 6.91 14.26 15.09
N LYS A 95 6.72 13.89 16.38
CA LYS A 95 6.40 12.52 16.79
C LYS A 95 5.07 12.04 16.17
N PHE A 96 4.03 12.87 16.23
CA PHE A 96 2.73 12.56 15.63
C PHE A 96 2.82 12.32 14.12
N ILE A 97 3.54 13.20 13.40
CA ILE A 97 3.72 13.07 11.96
C ILE A 97 4.55 11.83 11.61
N LYS A 98 5.60 11.52 12.38
CA LYS A 98 6.43 10.33 12.24
C LYS A 98 5.62 9.05 12.43
N ALA A 99 4.82 9.00 13.50
CA ALA A 99 3.88 7.90 13.78
C ALA A 99 2.89 7.69 12.63
N SER A 100 2.30 8.77 12.13
CA SER A 100 1.39 8.73 11.00
C SER A 100 2.05 8.18 9.73
N ALA A 101 3.30 8.56 9.44
CA ALA A 101 4.04 8.05 8.28
C ALA A 101 4.32 6.54 8.39
N LEU A 102 4.70 6.06 9.59
CA LEU A 102 4.89 4.63 9.86
C LEU A 102 3.58 3.85 9.69
N THR A 103 2.46 4.41 10.15
CA THR A 103 1.12 3.82 9.98
C THR A 103 0.76 3.68 8.49
N PHE A 104 0.98 4.71 7.67
CA PHE A 104 0.74 4.64 6.24
C PHE A 104 1.64 3.61 5.54
N ARG A 105 2.90 3.50 5.98
CA ARG A 105 3.83 2.50 5.43
C ARG A 105 3.40 1.07 5.78
N ALA A 106 3.06 0.82 7.04
CA ALA A 106 2.54 -0.47 7.48
C ALA A 106 1.26 -0.85 6.73
N TYR A 107 0.32 0.09 6.61
CA TYR A 107 -0.92 -0.09 5.85
C TYR A 107 -0.65 -0.48 4.40
N ALA A 108 0.24 0.25 3.72
CA ALA A 108 0.56 -0.02 2.33
C ALA A 108 1.23 -1.40 2.14
N TYR A 109 2.12 -1.81 3.04
CA TYR A 109 2.70 -3.15 3.01
C TYR A 109 1.66 -4.24 3.29
N GLU A 110 0.75 -4.04 4.24
CA GLU A 110 -0.33 -4.99 4.51
C GLU A 110 -1.21 -5.22 3.28
N LYS A 111 -1.61 -4.15 2.59
CA LYS A 111 -2.37 -4.24 1.35
C LYS A 111 -1.60 -4.96 0.23
N LEU A 112 -0.32 -4.68 0.08
CA LEU A 112 0.53 -5.38 -0.90
C LEU A 112 0.64 -6.88 -0.58
N VAL A 113 0.79 -7.25 0.70
CA VAL A 113 0.80 -8.66 1.10
C VAL A 113 -0.51 -9.33 0.72
N HIS A 114 -1.64 -8.67 0.98
CA HIS A 114 -2.97 -9.20 0.66
C HIS A 114 -3.15 -9.50 -0.84
N TYR A 115 -2.62 -8.65 -1.73
CA TYR A 115 -2.80 -8.81 -3.18
C TYR A 115 -1.71 -9.63 -3.88
N TYR A 116 -0.48 -9.68 -3.34
CA TYR A 116 0.67 -10.20 -4.07
C TYR A 116 1.42 -11.34 -3.37
N CYS A 117 1.05 -11.72 -2.15
CA CYS A 117 1.70 -12.80 -1.42
C CYS A 117 0.76 -13.97 -1.16
N TYR A 118 1.33 -15.11 -0.85
CA TYR A 118 0.55 -16.25 -0.35
C TYR A 118 -0.05 -15.94 1.03
N ARG A 119 -1.20 -16.56 1.32
CA ARG A 119 -1.73 -16.53 2.69
C ARG A 119 -0.74 -17.21 3.64
N TRP A 120 -0.70 -16.77 4.90
CA TRP A 120 0.24 -17.30 5.87
C TRP A 120 0.21 -18.83 5.96
N GLN A 121 -0.96 -19.43 6.00
CA GLN A 121 -1.12 -20.90 6.07
C GLN A 121 -0.54 -21.65 4.86
N ASP A 122 -0.42 -20.99 3.71
CA ASP A 122 0.09 -21.57 2.45
C ASP A 122 1.55 -21.17 2.20
N SER A 123 2.17 -20.46 3.12
CA SER A 123 3.49 -19.84 2.97
C SER A 123 4.66 -20.67 3.52
N ASN A 124 4.40 -21.90 3.95
CA ASN A 124 5.40 -22.73 4.63
C ASN A 124 6.05 -21.97 5.81
N ASN A 125 5.23 -21.58 6.79
CA ASN A 125 5.63 -20.78 7.95
C ASN A 125 6.32 -19.46 7.58
N GLY A 126 5.84 -18.76 6.56
CA GLY A 126 6.33 -17.47 6.17
C GLY A 126 7.63 -17.49 5.34
N THR A 127 8.12 -18.65 4.92
CA THR A 127 9.33 -18.75 4.08
C THR A 127 9.09 -18.46 2.60
N SER A 128 7.81 -18.42 2.17
CA SER A 128 7.47 -18.01 0.81
C SER A 128 7.93 -16.59 0.51
N THR A 129 8.02 -16.27 -0.78
CA THR A 129 8.36 -14.92 -1.24
C THR A 129 7.35 -13.91 -0.70
N GLY A 130 7.88 -12.88 -0.03
CA GLY A 130 7.17 -11.69 0.42
C GLY A 130 7.40 -10.51 -0.52
N LEU A 131 7.59 -9.33 0.05
CA LEU A 131 7.71 -8.07 -0.69
C LEU A 131 9.14 -7.52 -0.68
N PRO A 132 9.56 -6.74 -1.68
CA PRO A 132 10.75 -5.90 -1.56
C PRO A 132 10.54 -4.83 -0.49
N LEU A 133 11.28 -4.91 0.62
CA LEU A 133 11.15 -3.97 1.75
C LEU A 133 11.93 -2.68 1.47
N ARG A 134 11.26 -1.68 0.89
CA ARG A 134 11.79 -0.33 0.69
C ARG A 134 11.58 0.49 1.95
N LEU A 135 12.64 0.69 2.74
CA LEU A 135 12.60 1.40 4.02
C LEU A 135 13.27 2.79 3.98
N ASP A 136 13.77 3.17 2.82
CA ASP A 136 14.45 4.43 2.55
C ASP A 136 14.00 5.06 1.22
N THR A 137 14.61 6.16 0.82
CA THR A 137 14.31 6.88 -0.43
C THR A 137 15.15 6.42 -1.62
N SER A 138 15.90 5.33 -1.50
CA SER A 138 16.72 4.81 -2.60
C SER A 138 15.88 4.29 -3.76
N THR A 139 16.42 4.32 -4.98
CA THR A 139 15.71 3.93 -6.21
C THR A 139 16.24 2.63 -6.83
N GLY A 140 17.22 1.99 -6.23
CA GLY A 140 17.80 0.74 -6.73
C GLY A 140 16.85 -0.45 -6.64
N ASN A 141 17.14 -1.51 -7.39
CA ASN A 141 16.41 -2.76 -7.30
C ASN A 141 16.64 -3.42 -5.93
N LEU A 142 15.57 -3.94 -5.35
CA LEU A 142 15.60 -4.71 -4.11
C LEU A 142 15.16 -6.15 -4.38
N LYS A 143 15.84 -7.08 -3.73
CA LYS A 143 15.39 -8.46 -3.64
C LYS A 143 14.12 -8.52 -2.78
N ALA A 144 13.17 -9.36 -3.15
CA ALA A 144 12.04 -9.65 -2.30
C ALA A 144 12.51 -10.31 -1.00
N SER A 145 11.92 -9.92 0.11
CA SER A 145 12.07 -10.57 1.41
C SER A 145 11.22 -11.83 1.47
N THR A 146 11.28 -12.56 2.57
CA THR A 146 10.30 -13.58 2.89
C THR A 146 9.00 -12.95 3.39
N LEU A 147 7.91 -13.71 3.36
CA LEU A 147 6.64 -13.26 3.93
C LEU A 147 6.76 -12.97 5.43
N ALA A 148 7.52 -13.79 6.18
CA ALA A 148 7.78 -13.58 7.60
C ALA A 148 8.50 -12.25 7.86
N GLU A 149 9.55 -11.93 7.08
CA GLU A 149 10.26 -10.64 7.18
C GLU A 149 9.35 -9.47 6.84
N THR A 150 8.47 -9.64 5.84
CA THR A 150 7.49 -8.62 5.47
C THR A 150 6.54 -8.32 6.64
N TYR A 151 5.96 -9.35 7.26
CA TYR A 151 5.10 -9.14 8.43
C TYR A 151 5.86 -8.58 9.64
N ALA A 152 7.10 -9.02 9.87
CA ALA A 152 7.92 -8.47 10.94
C ALA A 152 8.13 -6.96 10.77
N GLN A 153 8.32 -6.48 9.53
CA GLN A 153 8.43 -5.05 9.26
C GLN A 153 7.09 -4.32 9.46
N ILE A 154 5.97 -4.89 9.05
CA ILE A 154 4.63 -4.32 9.28
C ILE A 154 4.38 -4.15 10.79
N TYR A 155 4.63 -5.21 11.57
CA TYR A 155 4.47 -5.15 13.03
C TYR A 155 5.41 -4.14 13.69
N LYS A 156 6.67 -4.06 13.22
CA LYS A 156 7.61 -3.07 13.70
C LYS A 156 7.13 -1.65 13.47
N ASP A 157 6.67 -1.34 12.26
CA ASP A 157 6.14 0.00 11.93
C ASP A 157 4.90 0.34 12.78
N CYS A 158 4.02 -0.62 13.00
CA CYS A 158 2.84 -0.43 13.86
C CYS A 158 3.25 -0.18 15.33
N GLN A 159 4.20 -0.95 15.87
CA GLN A 159 4.65 -0.81 17.26
C GLN A 159 5.36 0.53 17.49
N ASP A 160 6.25 0.90 16.57
CA ASP A 160 6.94 2.19 16.60
C ASP A 160 5.92 3.36 16.50
N ALA A 161 4.91 3.23 15.64
CA ALA A 161 3.84 4.23 15.52
C ALA A 161 3.04 4.40 16.81
N ILE A 162 2.63 3.29 17.46
CA ILE A 162 1.89 3.33 18.73
C ILE A 162 2.71 4.05 19.81
N THR A 163 3.98 3.72 19.92
CA THR A 163 4.89 4.37 20.87
C THR A 163 4.97 5.87 20.62
N LEU A 164 5.20 6.28 19.38
CA LEU A 164 5.33 7.69 19.00
C LEU A 164 4.02 8.46 19.16
N PHE A 165 2.87 7.86 18.85
CA PHE A 165 1.57 8.50 19.12
C PHE A 165 1.37 8.74 20.61
N THR A 166 1.69 7.76 21.46
CA THR A 166 1.61 7.90 22.91
C THR A 166 2.52 9.02 23.42
N GLU A 167 3.76 9.05 22.97
CA GLU A 167 4.74 10.07 23.35
C GLU A 167 4.42 11.47 22.82
N SER A 168 3.69 11.56 21.70
CA SER A 168 3.29 12.86 21.14
C SER A 168 2.28 13.60 22.03
N GLY A 169 1.46 12.85 22.77
CA GLY A 169 0.36 13.41 23.57
C GLY A 169 -0.71 14.14 22.75
N VAL A 170 -0.69 14.01 21.43
CA VAL A 170 -1.71 14.60 20.53
C VAL A 170 -2.88 13.62 20.47
N THR A 171 -4.06 14.08 20.89
CA THR A 171 -5.33 13.33 20.89
C THR A 171 -6.27 13.82 19.78
#